data_e8a35c2608c6c04463f55d69fcdf315c
#
_entry.id   e8a35c2608c6c04463f55d69fcdf315c
#
_cell.length_a   1.000
_cell.length_b   1.000
_cell.length_c   1.000
_cell.angle_alpha   90.00
_cell.angle_beta   90.00
_cell.angle_gamma   90.00
#
_symmetry.space_group_name_H-M   'P 1'
#
loop_
_entity.id
_entity.type
_entity.pdbx_description
1 polymer ?
#
loop_
_entity_poly.entity_id
_entity_poly.type
_entity_poly.pdbx_seq_one_letter_code
_entity_poly.pdbx_strand_id
1 'polypeptide(L)'
;MNNIGIIGQGFVGTAIKEGMQHALTVDTYDKYKSELSTCNSVKELCKKTKIIFVCLPTPMKTDGSCDLSIVESTVEEINKHSNFHIAVIKSTVPPGTTERLNKTFKNVSVVFSPEFLTEANFLDDFKNQNRIIIGGPRPATTIVKNMFRKVFQEVTIVKTGSNTAETVKYFTNCFLATKVSFANEMKQICDEVNVDYDKVVEYGLYDKRIGRTHLSTPGPDGRGGFGGSCFPKDLNALIHVAKDNGVKPTVLQAVWEKNLEVRPERDWEKLKGRAVSKEN
;
A
#
# COMPACT_ATOMS: atom_id res chain seq x y z
N MET A 1 10.66 2.22 -24.13
CA MET A 1 9.23 2.13 -23.87
C MET A 1 8.78 3.42 -23.21
N ASN A 2 7.81 4.11 -23.80
CA ASN A 2 7.27 5.38 -23.28
C ASN A 2 5.80 5.24 -22.87
N ASN A 3 5.22 4.05 -23.02
CA ASN A 3 3.82 3.78 -22.70
C ASN A 3 3.72 2.88 -21.49
N ILE A 4 2.82 3.24 -20.57
CA ILE A 4 2.46 2.43 -19.40
C ILE A 4 0.95 2.23 -19.35
N GLY A 5 0.53 1.10 -18.80
CA GLY A 5 -0.86 0.80 -18.49
C GLY A 5 -1.12 0.89 -17.01
N ILE A 6 -2.34 1.25 -16.64
CA ILE A 6 -2.79 1.25 -15.23
C ILE A 6 -4.12 0.51 -15.15
N ILE A 7 -4.20 -0.48 -14.27
CA ILE A 7 -5.45 -1.15 -13.92
C ILE A 7 -5.86 -0.70 -12.52
N GLY A 8 -7.07 -0.13 -12.43
CA GLY A 8 -7.61 0.48 -11.20
C GLY A 8 -7.34 1.98 -11.11
N GLN A 9 -8.42 2.78 -11.06
CA GLN A 9 -8.39 4.26 -10.98
C GLN A 9 -8.91 4.74 -9.61
N GLY A 10 -8.39 4.10 -8.54
CA GLY A 10 -8.45 4.61 -7.16
C GLY A 10 -7.36 5.67 -6.93
N PHE A 11 -7.07 6.05 -5.67
CA PHE A 11 -6.06 7.10 -5.41
C PHE A 11 -4.69 6.73 -5.99
N VAL A 12 -4.22 5.48 -5.86
CA VAL A 12 -2.90 5.06 -6.33
C VAL A 12 -2.82 5.12 -7.85
N GLY A 13 -3.83 4.57 -8.55
CA GLY A 13 -3.86 4.61 -10.02
C GLY A 13 -3.97 6.03 -10.55
N THR A 14 -4.78 6.88 -9.93
CA THR A 14 -4.90 8.30 -10.27
C THR A 14 -3.60 9.05 -10.01
N ALA A 15 -2.93 8.81 -8.87
CA ALA A 15 -1.65 9.43 -8.56
C ALA A 15 -0.57 9.08 -9.60
N ILE A 16 -0.51 7.81 -10.02
CA ILE A 16 0.44 7.36 -11.06
C ILE A 16 0.11 8.04 -12.38
N LYS A 17 -1.16 8.06 -12.81
CA LYS A 17 -1.59 8.72 -14.05
C LYS A 17 -1.16 10.18 -14.05
N GLU A 18 -1.61 10.95 -13.06
CA GLU A 18 -1.36 12.39 -12.98
C GLU A 18 0.14 12.72 -12.79
N GLY A 19 0.85 11.88 -12.03
CA GLY A 19 2.27 12.09 -11.77
C GLY A 19 3.19 11.67 -12.91
N MET A 20 2.73 10.84 -13.86
CA MET A 20 3.60 10.30 -14.93
C MET A 20 3.22 10.72 -16.35
N GLN A 21 1.99 11.21 -16.58
CA GLN A 21 1.49 11.55 -17.94
C GLN A 21 2.24 12.70 -18.63
N HIS A 22 2.99 13.52 -17.87
CA HIS A 22 3.83 14.57 -18.45
C HIS A 22 5.07 14.02 -19.17
N ALA A 23 5.52 12.82 -18.85
CA ALA A 23 6.74 12.20 -19.41
C ALA A 23 6.47 10.88 -20.15
N LEU A 24 5.31 10.26 -19.93
CA LEU A 24 4.93 8.98 -20.50
C LEU A 24 3.51 9.02 -21.06
N THR A 25 3.24 8.20 -22.08
CA THR A 25 1.87 7.92 -22.50
C THR A 25 1.25 6.94 -21.50
N VAL A 26 0.08 7.29 -20.97
CA VAL A 26 -0.61 6.50 -19.95
C VAL A 26 -1.95 6.03 -20.48
N ASP A 27 -2.11 4.72 -20.61
CA ASP A 27 -3.39 4.07 -20.87
C ASP A 27 -3.97 3.51 -19.59
N THR A 28 -5.30 3.56 -19.42
CA THR A 28 -5.98 3.18 -18.19
C THR A 28 -7.12 2.21 -18.46
N TYR A 29 -7.35 1.32 -17.50
CA TYR A 29 -8.52 0.47 -17.42
C TYR A 29 -9.03 0.35 -15.99
N ASP A 30 -10.31 0.59 -15.79
CA ASP A 30 -11.00 0.34 -14.51
C ASP A 30 -12.33 -0.36 -14.80
N LYS A 31 -12.56 -1.48 -14.14
CA LYS A 31 -13.77 -2.30 -14.35
C LYS A 31 -15.08 -1.58 -13.97
N TYR A 32 -15.00 -0.65 -13.02
CA TYR A 32 -16.17 0.01 -12.44
C TYR A 32 -16.24 1.51 -12.75
N LYS A 33 -15.18 2.09 -13.31
CA LYS A 33 -15.05 3.52 -13.64
C LYS A 33 -14.67 3.66 -15.10
N SER A 34 -15.60 3.30 -15.98
CA SER A 34 -15.38 3.36 -17.43
C SER A 34 -15.04 4.77 -17.92
N GLU A 35 -15.57 5.79 -17.27
CA GLU A 35 -15.31 7.20 -17.55
C GLU A 35 -13.85 7.63 -17.34
N LEU A 36 -13.10 6.88 -16.51
CA LEU A 36 -11.68 7.10 -16.26
C LEU A 36 -10.77 6.18 -17.09
N SER A 37 -11.35 5.34 -17.94
CA SER A 37 -10.64 4.34 -18.73
C SER A 37 -10.39 4.83 -20.18
N THR A 38 -9.18 4.61 -20.69
CA THR A 38 -8.83 4.81 -22.11
C THR A 38 -8.88 3.50 -22.91
N CYS A 39 -9.04 2.38 -22.22
CA CYS A 39 -9.19 1.04 -22.77
C CYS A 39 -10.45 0.37 -22.21
N ASN A 40 -11.09 -0.48 -23.01
CA ASN A 40 -12.33 -1.18 -22.64
C ASN A 40 -12.06 -2.54 -21.99
N SER A 41 -10.81 -3.00 -21.98
CA SER A 41 -10.43 -4.29 -21.41
C SER A 41 -8.93 -4.40 -21.11
N VAL A 42 -8.57 -5.33 -20.23
CA VAL A 42 -7.16 -5.71 -19.98
C VAL A 42 -6.48 -6.17 -21.28
N LYS A 43 -7.20 -6.90 -22.13
CA LYS A 43 -6.71 -7.33 -23.45
C LYS A 43 -6.31 -6.14 -24.34
N GLU A 44 -7.12 -5.10 -24.37
CA GLU A 44 -6.80 -3.87 -25.13
C GLU A 44 -5.60 -3.15 -24.53
N LEU A 45 -5.54 -3.03 -23.21
CA LEU A 45 -4.43 -2.43 -22.48
C LEU A 45 -3.11 -3.16 -22.77
N CYS A 46 -3.12 -4.49 -22.78
CA CYS A 46 -1.95 -5.32 -23.11
C CYS A 46 -1.46 -5.11 -24.56
N LYS A 47 -2.33 -4.76 -25.51
CA LYS A 47 -1.92 -4.45 -26.89
C LYS A 47 -1.17 -3.11 -26.97
N LYS A 48 -1.52 -2.14 -26.13
CA LYS A 48 -0.96 -0.79 -26.16
C LYS A 48 0.29 -0.65 -25.29
N THR A 49 0.40 -1.42 -24.20
CA THR A 49 1.44 -1.19 -23.18
C THR A 49 2.14 -2.49 -22.78
N LYS A 50 3.40 -2.40 -22.36
CA LYS A 50 4.20 -3.55 -21.88
C LYS A 50 4.44 -3.53 -20.37
N ILE A 51 4.35 -2.36 -19.73
CA ILE A 51 4.45 -2.20 -18.29
C ILE A 51 3.07 -1.81 -17.78
N ILE A 52 2.48 -2.62 -16.93
CA ILE A 52 1.12 -2.44 -16.44
C ILE A 52 1.15 -2.35 -14.92
N PHE A 53 0.73 -1.21 -14.37
CA PHE A 53 0.53 -1.02 -12.94
C PHE A 53 -0.79 -1.63 -12.50
N VAL A 54 -0.76 -2.46 -11.47
CA VAL A 54 -1.93 -3.09 -10.85
C VAL A 54 -2.20 -2.36 -9.53
N CYS A 55 -3.25 -1.52 -9.52
CA CYS A 55 -3.62 -0.61 -8.42
C CYS A 55 -5.01 -0.98 -7.88
N LEU A 56 -5.17 -2.19 -7.41
CA LEU A 56 -6.45 -2.78 -7.03
C LEU A 56 -6.58 -2.96 -5.51
N PRO A 57 -7.78 -2.98 -4.95
CA PRO A 57 -7.96 -3.21 -3.52
C PRO A 57 -7.54 -4.63 -3.11
N THR A 58 -6.98 -4.73 -1.91
CA THR A 58 -6.63 -5.97 -1.22
C THR A 58 -7.21 -5.91 0.20
N PRO A 59 -8.54 -6.08 0.33
CA PRO A 59 -9.24 -5.91 1.60
C PRO A 59 -8.90 -7.02 2.59
N MET A 60 -9.16 -6.77 3.87
CA MET A 60 -9.03 -7.73 4.95
C MET A 60 -10.23 -8.69 4.93
N LYS A 61 -9.98 -9.99 5.02
CA LYS A 61 -11.00 -11.01 5.25
C LYS A 61 -11.40 -11.05 6.74
N THR A 62 -12.44 -11.82 7.05
CA THR A 62 -12.96 -11.99 8.42
C THR A 62 -11.92 -12.55 9.39
N ASP A 63 -11.00 -13.40 8.92
CA ASP A 63 -9.90 -13.96 9.71
C ASP A 63 -8.69 -13.03 9.83
N GLY A 64 -8.77 -11.82 9.27
CA GLY A 64 -7.69 -10.84 9.24
C GLY A 64 -6.70 -11.02 8.08
N SER A 65 -6.81 -12.08 7.29
CA SER A 65 -5.94 -12.30 6.13
C SER A 65 -6.22 -11.31 5.00
N CYS A 66 -5.24 -11.13 4.12
CA CYS A 66 -5.35 -10.28 2.93
C CYS A 66 -6.08 -11.01 1.81
N ASP A 67 -7.15 -10.43 1.26
CA ASP A 67 -7.81 -10.94 0.07
C ASP A 67 -7.04 -10.54 -1.19
N LEU A 68 -6.44 -11.53 -1.84
CA LEU A 68 -5.64 -11.36 -3.05
C LEU A 68 -6.41 -11.67 -4.34
N SER A 69 -7.66 -12.11 -4.25
CA SER A 69 -8.44 -12.66 -5.38
C SER A 69 -8.48 -11.72 -6.59
N ILE A 70 -8.68 -10.42 -6.37
CA ILE A 70 -8.74 -9.41 -7.43
C ILE A 70 -7.38 -9.21 -8.09
N VAL A 71 -6.30 -9.15 -7.31
CA VAL A 71 -4.94 -8.99 -7.83
C VAL A 71 -4.53 -10.22 -8.62
N GLU A 72 -4.76 -11.42 -8.08
CA GLU A 72 -4.42 -12.69 -8.72
C GLU A 72 -5.15 -12.90 -10.04
N SER A 73 -6.47 -12.71 -10.07
CA SER A 73 -7.27 -12.83 -11.29
C SER A 73 -6.85 -11.80 -12.35
N THR A 74 -6.45 -10.61 -11.94
CA THR A 74 -5.97 -9.57 -12.86
C THR A 74 -4.59 -9.92 -13.45
N VAL A 75 -3.67 -10.43 -12.63
CA VAL A 75 -2.36 -10.89 -13.11
C VAL A 75 -2.54 -12.10 -14.04
N GLU A 76 -3.47 -13.01 -13.73
CA GLU A 76 -3.83 -14.12 -14.61
C GLU A 76 -4.36 -13.61 -15.96
N GLU A 77 -5.23 -12.61 -15.94
CA GLU A 77 -5.78 -12.04 -17.19
C GLU A 77 -4.66 -11.35 -18.01
N ILE A 78 -3.76 -10.61 -17.37
CA ILE A 78 -2.57 -10.06 -18.04
C ILE A 78 -1.76 -11.21 -18.64
N ASN A 79 -1.50 -12.30 -17.90
CA ASN A 79 -0.74 -13.46 -18.37
C ASN A 79 -1.37 -14.12 -19.61
N LYS A 80 -2.71 -14.23 -19.70
CA LYS A 80 -3.44 -14.75 -20.86
C LYS A 80 -3.22 -13.93 -22.13
N HIS A 81 -3.07 -12.61 -21.99
CA HIS A 81 -2.87 -11.68 -23.10
C HIS A 81 -1.42 -11.24 -23.26
N SER A 82 -0.52 -11.80 -22.46
CA SER A 82 0.87 -11.37 -22.38
C SER A 82 1.72 -11.92 -23.52
N ASN A 83 2.57 -11.02 -24.02
CA ASN A 83 3.77 -11.34 -24.78
C ASN A 83 4.92 -10.62 -24.07
N PHE A 84 5.37 -11.22 -22.94
CA PHE A 84 6.41 -10.66 -22.05
C PHE A 84 6.07 -9.30 -21.45
N HIS A 85 4.88 -9.18 -20.82
CA HIS A 85 4.51 -7.99 -20.05
C HIS A 85 5.17 -7.99 -18.67
N ILE A 86 5.23 -6.79 -18.09
CA ILE A 86 5.62 -6.59 -16.69
C ILE A 86 4.40 -6.05 -15.95
N ALA A 87 3.89 -6.83 -15.00
CA ALA A 87 2.85 -6.40 -14.07
C ALA A 87 3.53 -5.81 -12.81
N VAL A 88 3.33 -4.52 -12.56
CA VAL A 88 3.86 -3.83 -11.39
C VAL A 88 2.76 -3.71 -10.34
N ILE A 89 2.79 -4.58 -9.34
CA ILE A 89 1.82 -4.55 -8.23
C ILE A 89 2.12 -3.36 -7.33
N LYS A 90 1.14 -2.48 -7.16
CA LYS A 90 1.14 -1.35 -6.23
C LYS A 90 0.30 -1.63 -4.98
N SER A 91 -0.66 -2.53 -5.10
CA SER A 91 -1.51 -2.99 -4.00
C SER A 91 -0.66 -3.64 -2.91
N THR A 92 -0.97 -3.40 -1.64
CA THR A 92 -0.28 -4.06 -0.52
C THR A 92 -0.62 -5.54 -0.53
N VAL A 93 0.39 -6.38 -0.61
CA VAL A 93 0.27 -7.85 -0.63
C VAL A 93 1.23 -8.48 0.36
N PRO A 94 0.88 -9.63 1.00
CA PRO A 94 1.74 -10.34 1.94
C PRO A 94 3.09 -10.75 1.32
N PRO A 95 4.16 -10.79 2.13
CA PRO A 95 5.46 -11.28 1.69
C PRO A 95 5.37 -12.68 1.07
N GLY A 96 6.00 -12.86 -0.10
CA GLY A 96 5.97 -14.10 -0.89
C GLY A 96 4.94 -14.10 -2.01
N THR A 97 4.00 -13.15 -2.05
CA THR A 97 2.95 -13.09 -3.09
C THR A 97 3.54 -12.91 -4.49
N THR A 98 4.42 -11.95 -4.70
CA THR A 98 5.05 -11.69 -6.01
C THR A 98 5.88 -12.88 -6.49
N GLU A 99 6.60 -13.54 -5.58
CA GLU A 99 7.38 -14.73 -5.92
C GLU A 99 6.47 -15.88 -6.35
N ARG A 100 5.37 -16.12 -5.63
CA ARG A 100 4.37 -17.13 -5.97
C ARG A 100 3.73 -16.85 -7.33
N LEU A 101 3.33 -15.61 -7.61
CA LEU A 101 2.75 -15.22 -8.90
C LEU A 101 3.73 -15.44 -10.07
N ASN A 102 5.02 -15.13 -9.89
CA ASN A 102 6.06 -15.43 -10.89
C ASN A 102 6.29 -16.94 -11.09
N LYS A 103 6.08 -17.76 -10.06
CA LYS A 103 6.11 -19.22 -10.19
C LYS A 103 4.88 -19.76 -10.93
N THR A 104 3.73 -19.15 -10.75
CA THR A 104 2.46 -19.59 -11.35
C THR A 104 2.32 -19.13 -12.81
N PHE A 105 2.61 -17.86 -13.09
CA PHE A 105 2.38 -17.25 -14.40
C PHE A 105 3.68 -17.05 -15.17
N LYS A 106 3.81 -17.63 -16.37
CA LYS A 106 5.08 -17.70 -17.12
C LYS A 106 5.23 -16.66 -18.22
N ASN A 107 4.14 -16.09 -18.69
CA ASN A 107 4.16 -15.09 -19.78
C ASN A 107 4.22 -13.65 -19.27
N VAL A 108 4.12 -13.42 -17.98
CA VAL A 108 4.20 -12.11 -17.33
C VAL A 108 5.28 -12.12 -16.25
N SER A 109 6.09 -11.07 -16.18
CA SER A 109 7.00 -10.85 -15.05
C SER A 109 6.29 -9.98 -14.03
N VAL A 110 6.12 -10.48 -12.82
CA VAL A 110 5.49 -9.74 -11.72
C VAL A 110 6.55 -9.04 -10.89
N VAL A 111 6.37 -7.74 -10.70
CA VAL A 111 7.23 -6.86 -9.89
C VAL A 111 6.36 -6.19 -8.83
N PHE A 112 6.87 -6.06 -7.64
CA PHE A 112 6.21 -5.31 -6.57
C PHE A 112 6.88 -3.93 -6.40
N SER A 113 6.07 -2.88 -6.31
CA SER A 113 6.56 -1.53 -6.02
C SER A 113 5.58 -0.82 -5.09
N PRO A 114 5.82 -0.86 -3.76
CA PRO A 114 4.90 -0.28 -2.78
C PRO A 114 4.66 1.21 -3.03
N GLU A 115 3.54 1.69 -2.55
CA GLU A 115 3.22 3.11 -2.43
C GLU A 115 3.28 3.52 -0.94
N PHE A 116 3.55 4.79 -0.69
CA PHE A 116 3.60 5.38 0.66
C PHE A 116 2.76 6.66 0.71
N LEU A 117 1.64 6.66 -0.01
CA LEU A 117 0.75 7.80 -0.16
C LEU A 117 -0.22 7.88 1.02
N THR A 118 -0.57 9.10 1.42
CA THR A 118 -1.71 9.34 2.30
C THR A 118 -2.96 9.59 1.47
N GLU A 119 -4.12 9.14 1.96
CA GLU A 119 -5.39 9.29 1.24
C GLU A 119 -5.75 10.76 0.99
N ALA A 120 -5.38 11.65 1.93
CA ALA A 120 -5.66 13.07 1.83
C ALA A 120 -4.79 13.83 0.83
N ASN A 121 -3.52 13.39 0.62
CA ASN A 121 -2.54 14.14 -0.17
C ASN A 121 -1.87 13.29 -1.26
N PHE A 122 -2.56 12.25 -1.75
CA PHE A 122 -1.98 11.23 -2.63
C PHE A 122 -1.29 11.76 -3.90
N LEU A 123 -1.75 12.87 -4.45
CA LEU A 123 -1.14 13.49 -5.64
C LEU A 123 0.20 14.14 -5.31
N ASP A 124 0.23 14.92 -4.23
CA ASP A 124 1.45 15.62 -3.80
C ASP A 124 2.47 14.63 -3.22
N ASP A 125 2.00 13.64 -2.46
CA ASP A 125 2.85 12.58 -1.94
C ASP A 125 3.53 11.79 -3.07
N PHE A 126 2.80 11.51 -4.17
CA PHE A 126 3.38 10.83 -5.32
C PHE A 126 4.41 11.68 -6.06
N LYS A 127 4.13 12.96 -6.27
CA LYS A 127 5.05 13.89 -6.94
C LYS A 127 6.31 14.14 -6.14
N ASN A 128 6.18 14.27 -4.82
CA ASN A 128 7.26 14.63 -3.89
C ASN A 128 7.87 13.42 -3.16
N GLN A 129 7.62 12.19 -3.65
CA GLN A 129 8.18 10.99 -3.04
C GLN A 129 9.70 11.02 -3.04
N ASN A 130 10.31 10.64 -1.92
CA ASN A 130 11.77 10.65 -1.75
C ASN A 130 12.43 9.32 -2.09
N ARG A 131 11.65 8.26 -2.28
CA ARG A 131 12.11 6.91 -2.59
C ARG A 131 11.12 6.13 -3.43
N ILE A 132 11.64 5.25 -4.27
CA ILE A 132 10.89 4.21 -4.99
C ILE A 132 11.56 2.88 -4.71
N ILE A 133 10.80 1.90 -4.25
CA ILE A 133 11.27 0.54 -3.98
C ILE A 133 10.71 -0.39 -5.06
N ILE A 134 11.56 -1.26 -5.61
CA ILE A 134 11.19 -2.18 -6.67
C ILE A 134 11.71 -3.56 -6.29
N GLY A 135 10.79 -4.50 -6.06
CA GLY A 135 11.10 -5.89 -5.73
C GLY A 135 10.66 -6.84 -6.84
N GLY A 136 11.51 -7.82 -7.17
CA GLY A 136 11.16 -8.83 -8.16
C GLY A 136 12.33 -9.31 -9.01
N PRO A 137 12.06 -10.08 -10.09
CA PRO A 137 13.10 -10.68 -10.91
C PRO A 137 13.78 -9.67 -11.83
N ARG A 138 15.03 -9.98 -12.23
CA ARG A 138 15.70 -9.33 -13.36
C ARG A 138 15.33 -10.07 -14.66
N PRO A 139 15.22 -9.36 -15.81
CA PRO A 139 15.50 -7.94 -16.04
C PRO A 139 14.34 -6.99 -15.69
N ALA A 140 13.14 -7.50 -15.30
CA ALA A 140 11.92 -6.70 -15.11
C ALA A 140 12.12 -5.51 -14.16
N THR A 141 12.76 -5.72 -12.99
CA THR A 141 13.07 -4.63 -12.04
C THR A 141 13.96 -3.54 -12.64
N THR A 142 14.87 -3.89 -13.55
CA THR A 142 15.73 -2.90 -14.22
C THR A 142 14.93 -2.09 -15.24
N ILE A 143 14.02 -2.73 -15.98
CA ILE A 143 13.13 -2.06 -16.94
C ILE A 143 12.22 -1.06 -16.22
N VAL A 144 11.60 -1.50 -15.11
CA VAL A 144 10.75 -0.65 -14.26
C VAL A 144 11.55 0.50 -13.64
N LYS A 145 12.77 0.26 -13.14
CA LYS A 145 13.67 1.33 -12.67
C LYS A 145 13.91 2.38 -13.75
N ASN A 146 14.26 1.95 -14.97
CA ASN A 146 14.56 2.87 -16.06
C ASN A 146 13.32 3.66 -16.51
N MET A 147 12.14 3.07 -16.39
CA MET A 147 10.88 3.77 -16.64
C MET A 147 10.65 4.85 -15.58
N PHE A 148 10.76 4.52 -14.27
CA PHE A 148 10.63 5.53 -13.21
C PHE A 148 11.66 6.65 -13.31
N ARG A 149 12.90 6.36 -13.73
CA ARG A 149 13.97 7.36 -13.86
C ARG A 149 13.66 8.42 -14.91
N LYS A 150 12.79 8.15 -15.89
CA LYS A 150 12.33 9.16 -16.86
C LYS A 150 11.45 10.24 -16.22
N VAL A 151 10.73 9.87 -15.17
CA VAL A 151 9.80 10.77 -14.45
C VAL A 151 10.49 11.40 -13.24
N PHE A 152 11.23 10.58 -12.48
CA PHE A 152 11.85 10.94 -11.22
C PHE A 152 13.38 10.88 -11.33
N GLN A 153 13.99 11.99 -11.73
CA GLN A 153 15.43 12.02 -12.01
C GLN A 153 16.29 11.90 -10.75
N GLU A 154 15.90 12.55 -9.65
CA GLU A 154 16.69 12.66 -8.41
C GLU A 154 16.21 11.71 -7.30
N VAL A 155 15.05 11.06 -7.46
CA VAL A 155 14.50 10.18 -6.43
C VAL A 155 15.37 8.94 -6.22
N THR A 156 15.60 8.54 -4.98
CA THR A 156 16.29 7.29 -4.67
C THR A 156 15.47 6.09 -5.12
N ILE A 157 16.01 5.27 -6.04
CA ILE A 157 15.36 4.05 -6.54
C ILE A 157 16.14 2.83 -6.06
N VAL A 158 15.53 2.06 -5.16
CA VAL A 158 16.09 0.84 -4.58
C VAL A 158 15.53 -0.38 -5.31
N LYS A 159 16.40 -1.28 -5.80
CA LYS A 159 16.02 -2.60 -6.32
C LYS A 159 16.38 -3.67 -5.29
N THR A 160 15.42 -4.54 -4.98
CA THR A 160 15.58 -5.62 -4.00
C THR A 160 14.79 -6.88 -4.38
N GLY A 161 14.83 -7.91 -3.55
CA GLY A 161 13.93 -9.07 -3.67
C GLY A 161 12.48 -8.68 -3.40
N SER A 162 11.53 -9.41 -4.01
CA SER A 162 10.10 -9.12 -3.83
C SER A 162 9.66 -9.21 -2.38
N ASN A 163 10.07 -10.28 -1.67
CA ASN A 163 9.72 -10.48 -0.26
C ASN A 163 10.18 -9.31 0.62
N THR A 164 11.39 -8.79 0.37
CA THR A 164 11.91 -7.62 1.09
C THR A 164 11.04 -6.39 0.80
N ALA A 165 10.72 -6.12 -0.46
CA ALA A 165 9.91 -4.96 -0.83
C ALA A 165 8.50 -5.03 -0.24
N GLU A 166 7.87 -6.20 -0.27
CA GLU A 166 6.56 -6.47 0.34
C GLU A 166 6.62 -6.25 1.86
N THR A 167 7.66 -6.77 2.53
CA THR A 167 7.86 -6.60 3.96
C THR A 167 8.06 -5.13 4.35
N VAL A 168 8.79 -4.34 3.55
CA VAL A 168 8.99 -2.90 3.81
C VAL A 168 7.66 -2.15 3.87
N LYS A 169 6.68 -2.48 3.04
CA LYS A 169 5.34 -1.85 3.10
C LYS A 169 4.66 -2.13 4.42
N TYR A 170 4.63 -3.39 4.85
CA TYR A 170 4.05 -3.77 6.14
C TYR A 170 4.81 -3.17 7.32
N PHE A 171 6.14 -3.23 7.29
CA PHE A 171 6.98 -2.62 8.33
C PHE A 171 6.61 -1.14 8.52
N THR A 172 6.52 -0.38 7.42
CA THR A 172 6.21 1.05 7.50
C THR A 172 4.82 1.29 8.08
N ASN A 173 3.79 0.64 7.53
CA ASN A 173 2.41 0.88 7.96
C ASN A 173 2.15 0.39 9.39
N CYS A 174 2.67 -0.77 9.77
CA CYS A 174 2.49 -1.31 11.12
C CYS A 174 3.28 -0.51 12.16
N PHE A 175 4.48 0.00 11.82
CA PHE A 175 5.22 0.88 12.71
C PHE A 175 4.50 2.21 12.95
N LEU A 176 3.91 2.80 11.90
CA LEU A 176 3.11 4.02 12.05
C LEU A 176 1.84 3.78 12.86
N ALA A 177 1.15 2.65 12.66
CA ALA A 177 0.01 2.22 13.48
C ALA A 177 0.40 2.04 14.95
N THR A 178 1.59 1.47 15.22
CA THR A 178 2.13 1.34 16.58
C THR A 178 2.33 2.69 17.24
N LYS A 179 2.87 3.68 16.52
CA LYS A 179 3.01 5.05 17.03
C LYS A 179 1.66 5.66 17.41
N VAL A 180 0.63 5.46 16.58
CA VAL A 180 -0.73 5.97 16.88
C VAL A 180 -1.29 5.32 18.14
N SER A 181 -1.22 3.99 18.28
CA SER A 181 -1.72 3.31 19.49
C SER A 181 -0.95 3.74 20.73
N PHE A 182 0.38 3.83 20.65
CA PHE A 182 1.22 4.33 21.74
C PHE A 182 0.87 5.78 22.13
N ALA A 183 0.66 6.67 21.15
CA ALA A 183 0.27 8.05 21.38
C ALA A 183 -1.06 8.16 22.13
N ASN A 184 -2.06 7.35 21.74
CA ASN A 184 -3.37 7.34 22.39
C ASN A 184 -3.26 6.80 23.84
N GLU A 185 -2.45 5.78 24.10
CA GLU A 185 -2.22 5.28 25.46
C GLU A 185 -1.50 6.33 26.31
N MET A 186 -0.46 6.96 25.78
CA MET A 186 0.24 8.05 26.48
C MET A 186 -0.67 9.24 26.76
N LYS A 187 -1.60 9.58 25.85
CA LYS A 187 -2.61 10.62 26.08
C LYS A 187 -3.52 10.26 27.26
N GLN A 188 -4.02 9.03 27.33
CA GLN A 188 -4.83 8.55 28.46
C GLN A 188 -4.06 8.66 29.77
N ILE A 189 -2.79 8.21 29.79
CA ILE A 189 -1.94 8.32 31.00
C ILE A 189 -1.76 9.79 31.41
N CYS A 190 -1.45 10.67 30.46
CA CYS A 190 -1.28 12.10 30.75
C CYS A 190 -2.55 12.72 31.33
N ASP A 191 -3.72 12.37 30.82
CA ASP A 191 -5.01 12.86 31.33
C ASP A 191 -5.25 12.43 32.78
N GLU A 192 -4.98 11.15 33.11
CA GLU A 192 -5.15 10.64 34.47
C GLU A 192 -4.18 11.28 35.49
N VAL A 193 -2.99 11.66 35.06
CA VAL A 193 -2.00 12.30 35.95
C VAL A 193 -2.01 13.83 35.84
N ASN A 194 -2.98 14.42 35.13
CA ASN A 194 -3.14 15.86 34.92
C ASN A 194 -1.92 16.54 34.26
N VAL A 195 -1.34 15.88 33.25
CA VAL A 195 -0.22 16.37 32.47
C VAL A 195 -0.69 16.73 31.05
N ASP A 196 -0.20 17.84 30.53
CA ASP A 196 -0.47 18.27 29.15
C ASP A 196 0.29 17.38 28.15
N TYR A 197 -0.45 16.51 27.45
CA TYR A 197 0.10 15.58 26.47
C TYR A 197 0.83 16.28 25.32
N ASP A 198 0.30 17.41 24.83
CA ASP A 198 0.92 18.12 23.70
C ASP A 198 2.30 18.65 24.06
N LYS A 199 2.48 19.11 25.31
CA LYS A 199 3.81 19.49 25.83
C LYS A 199 4.75 18.31 26.00
N VAL A 200 4.24 17.16 26.43
CA VAL A 200 5.04 15.92 26.51
C VAL A 200 5.57 15.55 25.13
N VAL A 201 4.72 15.58 24.10
CA VAL A 201 5.12 15.31 22.73
C VAL A 201 6.10 16.37 22.23
N GLU A 202 5.81 17.66 22.43
CA GLU A 202 6.68 18.76 22.00
C GLU A 202 8.10 18.61 22.55
N TYR A 203 8.24 18.38 23.85
CA TYR A 203 9.55 18.24 24.50
C TYR A 203 10.23 16.91 24.19
N GLY A 204 9.45 15.83 24.07
CA GLY A 204 9.94 14.52 23.64
C GLY A 204 10.55 14.54 22.23
N LEU A 205 10.04 15.41 21.35
CA LEU A 205 10.52 15.57 19.98
C LEU A 205 11.86 16.33 19.86
N TYR A 206 12.42 16.86 20.95
CA TYR A 206 13.82 17.29 20.96
C TYR A 206 14.79 16.12 20.74
N ASP A 207 14.37 14.90 21.08
CA ASP A 207 15.09 13.70 20.64
C ASP A 207 14.73 13.37 19.17
N LYS A 208 15.67 13.73 18.27
CA LYS A 208 15.50 13.55 16.81
C LYS A 208 15.26 12.09 16.36
N ARG A 209 15.51 11.10 17.23
CA ARG A 209 15.28 9.69 16.95
C ARG A 209 13.79 9.33 16.91
N ILE A 210 12.91 10.10 17.57
CA ILE A 210 11.48 9.79 17.70
C ILE A 210 10.71 10.06 16.41
N GLY A 211 10.97 11.16 15.71
CA GLY A 211 10.25 11.59 14.51
C GLY A 211 8.80 12.04 14.79
N ARG A 212 8.37 13.12 14.18
CA ARG A 212 7.17 13.89 14.56
C ARG A 212 5.83 13.25 14.15
N THR A 213 5.80 12.47 13.09
CA THR A 213 4.52 12.00 12.51
C THR A 213 3.81 10.95 13.36
N HIS A 214 2.47 10.92 13.32
CA HIS A 214 1.61 9.91 13.96
C HIS A 214 1.63 9.93 15.50
N LEU A 215 1.86 11.10 16.09
CA LEU A 215 1.81 11.31 17.53
C LEU A 215 0.65 12.22 17.98
N SER A 216 -0.08 12.83 17.03
CA SER A 216 -1.24 13.66 17.37
C SER A 216 -2.41 12.80 17.86
N THR A 217 -3.03 13.22 18.96
CA THR A 217 -4.26 12.63 19.48
C THR A 217 -5.16 13.74 20.06
N PRO A 218 -6.40 13.94 19.51
CA PRO A 218 -6.98 13.14 18.42
C PRO A 218 -6.17 13.24 17.11
N GLY A 219 -6.39 12.26 16.23
CA GLY A 219 -5.79 12.23 14.89
C GLY A 219 -6.32 13.33 13.97
N PRO A 220 -5.84 13.41 12.71
CA PRO A 220 -6.27 14.44 11.74
C PRO A 220 -7.77 14.43 11.42
N ASP A 221 -8.44 13.30 11.66
CA ASP A 221 -9.90 13.14 11.51
C ASP A 221 -10.70 13.47 12.77
N GLY A 222 -10.03 14.00 13.80
CA GLY A 222 -10.63 14.38 15.09
C GLY A 222 -10.97 13.21 16.00
N ARG A 223 -10.45 12.00 15.74
CA ARG A 223 -10.74 10.76 16.48
C ARG A 223 -9.50 10.15 17.09
N GLY A 224 -9.71 9.28 18.08
CA GLY A 224 -8.66 8.41 18.61
C GLY A 224 -8.29 7.29 17.64
N GLY A 225 -7.11 6.70 17.84
CA GLY A 225 -6.67 5.56 17.08
C GLY A 225 -6.46 5.81 15.58
N PHE A 226 -6.41 4.72 14.83
CA PHE A 226 -6.31 4.75 13.37
C PHE A 226 -7.49 4.03 12.71
N GLY A 227 -7.99 4.61 11.63
CA GLY A 227 -9.08 4.10 10.80
C GLY A 227 -8.71 4.07 9.32
N GLY A 228 -9.72 4.25 8.47
CA GLY A 228 -9.54 4.23 7.03
C GLY A 228 -9.20 2.86 6.46
N SER A 229 -8.65 2.83 5.24
CA SER A 229 -8.50 1.57 4.51
C SER A 229 -7.12 0.91 4.62
N CYS A 230 -6.12 1.56 5.23
CA CYS A 230 -4.74 1.08 5.15
C CYS A 230 -4.26 0.41 6.45
N PHE A 231 -4.18 1.14 7.56
CA PHE A 231 -3.59 0.62 8.79
C PHE A 231 -4.35 -0.59 9.37
N PRO A 232 -5.70 -0.57 9.46
CA PRO A 232 -6.44 -1.71 10.00
C PRO A 232 -6.18 -3.00 9.24
N LYS A 233 -6.28 -2.98 7.91
CA LYS A 233 -6.08 -4.19 7.10
C LYS A 233 -4.61 -4.64 7.06
N ASP A 234 -3.65 -3.72 7.00
CA ASP A 234 -2.23 -4.07 6.88
C ASP A 234 -1.69 -4.63 8.19
N LEU A 235 -2.12 -4.08 9.34
CA LEU A 235 -1.77 -4.60 10.65
C LEU A 235 -2.29 -6.03 10.84
N ASN A 236 -3.57 -6.27 10.54
CA ASN A 236 -4.17 -7.60 10.67
C ASN A 236 -3.54 -8.61 9.69
N ALA A 237 -3.27 -8.20 8.45
CA ALA A 237 -2.58 -9.05 7.49
C ALA A 237 -1.19 -9.46 7.99
N LEU A 238 -0.42 -8.54 8.60
CA LEU A 238 0.89 -8.90 9.17
C LEU A 238 0.78 -9.78 10.41
N ILE A 239 -0.25 -9.57 11.25
CA ILE A 239 -0.56 -10.47 12.38
C ILE A 239 -0.84 -11.90 11.86
N HIS A 240 -1.62 -12.01 10.79
CA HIS A 240 -1.93 -13.30 10.16
C HIS A 240 -0.68 -13.97 9.61
N VAL A 241 0.12 -13.24 8.82
CA VAL A 241 1.41 -13.73 8.29
C VAL A 241 2.34 -14.21 9.41
N ALA A 242 2.43 -13.48 10.52
CA ALA A 242 3.26 -13.89 11.64
C ALA A 242 2.78 -15.23 12.24
N LYS A 243 1.48 -15.38 12.49
CA LYS A 243 0.87 -16.61 13.03
C LYS A 243 1.10 -17.80 12.10
N ASP A 244 0.89 -17.63 10.80
CA ASP A 244 1.09 -18.69 9.79
C ASP A 244 2.54 -19.18 9.73
N ASN A 245 3.49 -18.31 10.11
CA ASN A 245 4.92 -18.63 10.18
C ASN A 245 5.40 -18.98 11.60
N GLY A 246 4.49 -19.26 12.55
CA GLY A 246 4.83 -19.69 13.90
C GLY A 246 5.39 -18.59 14.80
N VAL A 247 5.27 -17.31 14.40
CA VAL A 247 5.71 -16.16 15.19
C VAL A 247 4.54 -15.63 16.02
N LYS A 248 4.69 -15.47 17.33
CA LYS A 248 3.70 -14.83 18.19
C LYS A 248 3.77 -13.30 18.03
N PRO A 249 2.78 -12.64 17.40
CA PRO A 249 2.84 -11.20 17.10
C PRO A 249 2.35 -10.35 18.28
N THR A 250 2.96 -10.48 19.45
CA THR A 250 2.49 -9.88 20.72
C THR A 250 2.34 -8.36 20.63
N VAL A 251 3.33 -7.66 20.07
CA VAL A 251 3.30 -6.19 19.93
C VAL A 251 2.19 -5.76 18.98
N LEU A 252 2.09 -6.39 17.79
CA LEU A 252 1.07 -6.03 16.80
C LEU A 252 -0.35 -6.30 17.32
N GLN A 253 -0.54 -7.36 18.11
CA GLN A 253 -1.83 -7.66 18.76
C GLN A 253 -2.19 -6.58 19.77
N ALA A 254 -1.26 -6.18 20.65
CA ALA A 254 -1.49 -5.11 21.62
C ALA A 254 -1.83 -3.77 20.92
N VAL A 255 -1.16 -3.46 19.81
CA VAL A 255 -1.49 -2.28 18.97
C VAL A 255 -2.91 -2.34 18.43
N TRP A 256 -3.34 -3.52 17.97
CA TRP A 256 -4.70 -3.72 17.48
C TRP A 256 -5.74 -3.60 18.60
N GLU A 257 -5.50 -4.25 19.75
CA GLU A 257 -6.38 -4.18 20.93
C GLU A 257 -6.55 -2.73 21.40
N LYS A 258 -5.45 -1.96 21.51
CA LYS A 258 -5.52 -0.54 21.85
C LYS A 258 -6.32 0.26 20.82
N ASN A 259 -6.15 -0.03 19.54
CA ASN A 259 -6.94 0.65 18.49
C ASN A 259 -8.44 0.36 18.63
N LEU A 260 -8.83 -0.87 18.93
CA LEU A 260 -10.24 -1.23 19.16
C LEU A 260 -10.84 -0.51 20.37
N GLU A 261 -10.03 -0.29 21.43
CA GLU A 261 -10.43 0.44 22.62
C GLU A 261 -10.68 1.93 22.32
N VAL A 262 -9.75 2.59 21.64
CA VAL A 262 -9.80 4.06 21.43
C VAL A 262 -10.57 4.48 20.19
N ARG A 263 -10.99 3.51 19.33
CA ARG A 263 -11.79 3.73 18.13
C ARG A 263 -12.92 2.71 18.00
N PRO A 264 -13.89 2.75 18.95
CA PRO A 264 -14.97 1.75 19.03
C PRO A 264 -15.93 1.77 17.83
N GLU A 265 -16.00 2.88 17.08
CA GLU A 265 -16.84 3.02 15.89
C GLU A 265 -16.37 2.21 14.68
N ARG A 266 -15.14 1.71 14.68
CA ARG A 266 -14.55 0.81 13.66
C ARG A 266 -14.91 1.20 12.23
N ASP A 267 -14.69 2.45 11.87
CA ASP A 267 -15.10 3.05 10.59
C ASP A 267 -14.61 2.29 9.35
N TRP A 268 -13.49 1.57 9.46
CA TRP A 268 -12.98 0.70 8.38
C TRP A 268 -13.94 -0.43 7.99
N GLU A 269 -14.80 -0.92 8.90
CA GLU A 269 -15.77 -1.99 8.62
C GLU A 269 -16.84 -1.54 7.62
N LYS A 270 -17.07 -0.23 7.50
CA LYS A 270 -17.98 0.38 6.51
C LYS A 270 -17.35 0.48 5.12
N LEU A 271 -16.03 0.32 5.00
CA LEU A 271 -15.28 0.44 3.75
C LEU A 271 -15.20 -0.93 3.03
N LYS A 272 -16.38 -1.53 2.75
CA LYS A 272 -16.50 -2.83 2.07
C LYS A 272 -15.85 -2.80 0.68
N GLY A 273 -15.04 -3.81 0.37
CA GLY A 273 -14.27 -3.92 -0.87
C GLY A 273 -13.00 -3.06 -0.93
N ARG A 274 -12.70 -2.31 0.14
CA ARG A 274 -11.47 -1.50 0.28
C ARG A 274 -10.67 -1.89 1.53
N ALA A 275 -11.25 -1.72 2.71
CA ALA A 275 -10.63 -2.11 3.98
C ALA A 275 -11.00 -3.54 4.37
N VAL A 276 -12.26 -3.92 4.20
CA VAL A 276 -12.78 -5.25 4.48
C VAL A 276 -13.39 -5.88 3.23
N SER A 277 -13.32 -7.20 3.12
CA SER A 277 -13.91 -7.96 2.00
C SER A 277 -15.42 -7.77 1.94
N LYS A 278 -16.01 -7.91 0.73
CA LYS A 278 -17.46 -7.83 0.54
C LYS A 278 -18.19 -9.09 1.01
N GLU A 279 -17.48 -10.19 1.06
CA GLU A 279 -17.99 -11.48 1.57
C GLU A 279 -17.86 -11.49 3.09
N ASN A 280 -18.98 -11.68 3.74
CA ASN A 280 -19.08 -12.05 5.15
C ASN A 280 -19.52 -13.50 5.21
#